data_6c3261b09fa05aa0fa4d2b2eff4b6312
#
_entry.id   6c3261b09fa05aa0fa4d2b2eff4b6312
#
_cell.length_a   1.000
_cell.length_b   1.000
_cell.length_c   1.000
_cell.angle_alpha   90.00
_cell.angle_beta   90.00
_cell.angle_gamma   90.00
#
_symmetry.space_group_name_H-M   'P 1'
#
loop_
_entity.id
_entity.type
_entity.pdbx_description
1 polymer ?
#
loop_
_entity_poly.entity_id
_entity_poly.type
_entity_poly.pdbx_seq_one_letter_code
_entity_poly.pdbx_strand_id
1 'polypeptide(L)'
;LGLHVDNQDFRVVGNHTWITTDGGIYHSTDFVTTQPDFYMSGVHGSDYWGFDNGWNEDVLVGGLYHNGNLAHHENYGAGNFLELGGGEAPTGYVNPGDNKLTYYSDVDGKRIPATLDGAIQNASFGIDPNESYWAAESSELVFHPHCYGIAYVGKENSLFRTKDKGASFELIQTFGANVNEKVNYIEISS
;
A
#
# COMPACT_ATOMS: atom_id res chain seq x y z
N LEU A 1 17.57 9.09 -20.59
CA LEU A 1 18.04 7.93 -19.86
C LEU A 1 16.87 7.37 -19.06
N GLY A 2 16.58 6.08 -19.17
CA GLY A 2 15.48 5.42 -18.46
C GLY A 2 15.87 4.98 -17.04
N LEU A 3 16.53 5.86 -16.30
CA LEU A 3 16.75 5.66 -14.87
C LEU A 3 15.47 5.98 -14.13
N HIS A 4 15.18 5.24 -13.08
CA HIS A 4 14.18 5.67 -12.12
C HIS A 4 14.61 7.01 -11.50
N VAL A 5 13.65 7.85 -11.16
CA VAL A 5 13.90 9.07 -10.37
C VAL A 5 14.38 8.68 -8.96
N ASP A 6 14.75 9.63 -8.14
CA ASP A 6 15.13 9.38 -6.74
C ASP A 6 16.38 8.48 -6.60
N ASN A 7 17.50 9.01 -7.10
CA ASN A 7 18.79 8.36 -6.95
C ASN A 7 19.24 8.41 -5.50
N GLN A 8 19.60 7.24 -4.93
CA GLN A 8 19.99 7.09 -3.53
C GLN A 8 21.51 7.09 -3.34
N ASP A 9 22.25 6.46 -4.24
CA ASP A 9 23.70 6.42 -4.15
C ASP A 9 24.34 6.25 -5.54
N PHE A 10 25.60 6.65 -5.63
CA PHE A 10 26.38 6.62 -6.85
C PHE A 10 27.82 6.19 -6.51
N ARG A 11 28.28 5.10 -7.12
CA ARG A 11 29.62 4.56 -6.88
C ARG A 11 30.37 4.32 -8.18
N VAL A 12 31.65 4.73 -8.20
CA VAL A 12 32.55 4.48 -9.31
C VAL A 12 33.73 3.65 -8.84
N VAL A 13 33.96 2.54 -9.53
CA VAL A 13 35.09 1.64 -9.28
C VAL A 13 35.75 1.31 -10.62
N GLY A 14 36.92 1.88 -10.88
CA GLY A 14 37.54 1.81 -12.19
C GLY A 14 36.72 2.50 -13.26
N ASN A 15 36.33 1.77 -14.30
CA ASN A 15 35.40 2.25 -15.34
C ASN A 15 33.96 1.79 -15.12
N HIS A 16 33.62 1.20 -13.96
CA HIS A 16 32.31 0.78 -13.61
C HIS A 16 31.61 1.82 -12.75
N THR A 17 30.43 2.22 -13.15
CA THR A 17 29.54 3.12 -12.42
C THR A 17 28.31 2.35 -11.99
N TRP A 18 28.03 2.38 -10.69
CA TRP A 18 26.84 1.79 -10.09
C TRP A 18 25.95 2.90 -9.55
N ILE A 19 24.68 2.80 -9.83
CA ILE A 19 23.66 3.77 -9.39
C ILE A 19 22.53 2.98 -8.72
N THR A 20 22.20 3.36 -7.50
CA THR A 20 21.03 2.83 -6.81
C THR A 20 19.93 3.87 -6.81
N THR A 21 18.72 3.42 -7.07
CA THR A 21 17.52 4.24 -7.10
C THR A 21 16.41 3.49 -6.37
N ASP A 22 15.29 4.14 -6.13
CA ASP A 22 14.11 3.46 -5.57
C ASP A 22 13.57 2.35 -6.51
N GLY A 23 13.85 2.44 -7.79
CA GLY A 23 13.49 1.42 -8.78
C GLY A 23 14.50 0.27 -8.92
N GLY A 24 15.68 0.35 -8.29
CA GLY A 24 16.68 -0.70 -8.34
C GLY A 24 18.11 -0.24 -8.61
N ILE A 25 18.95 -1.18 -9.05
CA ILE A 25 20.38 -0.96 -9.29
C ILE A 25 20.64 -0.88 -10.79
N TYR A 26 21.41 0.09 -11.19
CA TYR A 26 21.88 0.27 -12.57
C TYR A 26 23.41 0.24 -12.65
N HIS A 27 23.92 -0.25 -13.77
CA HIS A 27 25.34 -0.37 -14.03
C HIS A 27 25.69 0.25 -15.39
N SER A 28 26.78 0.97 -15.43
CA SER A 28 27.36 1.56 -16.65
C SER A 28 28.85 1.38 -16.69
N THR A 29 29.43 1.26 -17.89
CA THR A 29 30.87 1.23 -18.15
C THR A 29 31.36 2.46 -18.90
N ASP A 30 30.47 3.40 -19.20
CA ASP A 30 30.74 4.61 -19.98
C ASP A 30 30.37 5.91 -19.22
N PHE A 31 30.29 5.81 -17.89
CA PHE A 31 29.92 6.91 -17.01
C PHE A 31 28.53 7.48 -17.33
N VAL A 32 27.58 6.59 -17.66
CA VAL A 32 26.18 6.92 -17.94
C VAL A 32 25.99 7.82 -19.18
N THR A 33 26.91 7.76 -20.13
CA THR A 33 26.74 8.48 -21.41
C THR A 33 25.71 7.81 -22.30
N THR A 34 25.54 6.49 -22.14
CA THR A 34 24.43 5.73 -22.74
C THR A 34 23.48 5.22 -21.67
N GLN A 35 22.39 4.57 -22.08
CA GLN A 35 21.45 3.94 -21.14
C GLN A 35 22.17 2.86 -20.32
N PRO A 36 22.21 2.97 -18.98
CA PRO A 36 22.82 1.94 -18.15
C PRO A 36 21.98 0.67 -18.12
N ASP A 37 22.65 -0.44 -17.87
CA ASP A 37 22.02 -1.74 -17.70
C ASP A 37 21.28 -1.81 -16.36
N PHE A 38 20.07 -2.32 -16.36
CA PHE A 38 19.33 -2.62 -15.14
C PHE A 38 19.82 -3.92 -14.53
N TYR A 39 20.29 -3.88 -13.29
CA TYR A 39 21.07 -4.96 -12.66
C TYR A 39 20.38 -5.53 -11.41
N MET A 40 19.16 -6.04 -11.58
CA MET A 40 18.37 -6.60 -10.48
C MET A 40 18.19 -8.12 -10.54
N SER A 41 18.78 -8.79 -11.53
CA SER A 41 18.68 -10.25 -11.66
C SER A 41 19.27 -10.95 -10.43
N GLY A 42 18.43 -11.72 -9.73
CA GLY A 42 18.81 -12.43 -8.51
C GLY A 42 18.76 -11.58 -7.23
N VAL A 43 18.40 -10.31 -7.33
CA VAL A 43 18.09 -9.48 -6.16
C VAL A 43 16.59 -9.56 -5.91
N HIS A 44 16.21 -10.16 -4.80
CA HIS A 44 14.83 -10.30 -4.36
C HIS A 44 14.65 -9.50 -3.09
N GLY A 45 14.12 -8.31 -3.22
CA GLY A 45 13.85 -7.43 -2.09
C GLY A 45 12.85 -6.37 -2.50
N SER A 46 11.98 -6.03 -1.59
CA SER A 46 11.03 -4.92 -1.69
C SER A 46 10.88 -4.29 -0.34
N ASP A 47 10.85 -2.98 -0.32
CA ASP A 47 10.62 -2.23 0.91
C ASP A 47 9.11 -1.97 1.04
N TYR A 48 8.48 -2.70 1.94
CA TYR A 48 7.09 -2.51 2.27
C TYR A 48 6.96 -1.51 3.41
N TRP A 49 6.18 -0.46 3.21
CA TRP A 49 5.82 0.46 4.29
C TRP A 49 4.77 -0.13 5.22
N GLY A 50 3.93 -0.97 4.70
CA GLY A 50 2.98 -1.72 5.48
C GLY A 50 2.40 -2.86 4.66
N PHE A 51 1.98 -3.89 5.35
CA PHE A 51 1.30 -5.01 4.72
C PHE A 51 0.36 -5.68 5.72
N ASP A 52 -0.57 -6.43 5.17
CA ASP A 52 -1.45 -7.31 5.93
C ASP A 52 -1.56 -8.67 5.25
N ASN A 53 -1.95 -9.67 5.99
CA ASN A 53 -2.02 -11.05 5.52
C ASN A 53 -3.35 -11.71 5.87
N GLY A 54 -3.72 -12.69 5.07
CA GLY A 54 -4.90 -13.51 5.29
C GLY A 54 -4.76 -14.42 6.50
N TRP A 55 -5.91 -14.80 7.07
CA TRP A 55 -5.96 -15.64 8.26
C TRP A 55 -5.93 -17.14 7.91
N ASN A 56 -6.63 -17.56 6.88
CA ASN A 56 -6.79 -18.97 6.50
C ASN A 56 -6.24 -19.30 5.11
N GLU A 57 -5.76 -18.34 4.38
CA GLU A 57 -5.24 -18.48 3.03
C GLU A 57 -3.91 -17.73 2.95
N ASP A 58 -3.03 -18.18 2.07
CA ASP A 58 -1.78 -17.48 1.80
C ASP A 58 -2.06 -16.24 0.94
N VAL A 59 -2.41 -15.19 1.61
CA VAL A 59 -2.75 -13.87 1.07
C VAL A 59 -1.88 -12.82 1.72
N LEU A 60 -1.27 -11.99 0.91
CA LEU A 60 -0.50 -10.83 1.35
C LEU A 60 -0.92 -9.63 0.50
N VAL A 61 -1.17 -8.51 1.13
CA VAL A 61 -1.38 -7.24 0.45
C VAL A 61 -0.56 -6.15 1.12
N GLY A 62 0.09 -5.32 0.36
CA GLY A 62 0.92 -4.27 0.94
C GLY A 62 1.29 -3.18 -0.04
N GLY A 63 1.71 -2.06 0.52
CA GLY A 63 2.23 -0.91 -0.20
C GLY A 63 3.74 -0.90 -0.21
N LEU A 64 4.30 -0.76 -1.39
CA LEU A 64 5.73 -0.60 -1.63
C LEU A 64 6.07 0.87 -1.73
N TYR A 65 7.14 1.27 -1.10
CA TYR A 65 7.65 2.63 -1.23
C TYR A 65 7.96 2.93 -2.69
N HIS A 66 7.35 3.97 -3.25
CA HIS A 66 7.47 4.42 -4.64
C HIS A 66 7.07 3.40 -5.74
N ASN A 67 6.57 2.22 -5.38
CA ASN A 67 6.32 1.15 -6.33
C ASN A 67 4.88 0.60 -6.30
N GLY A 68 3.98 1.30 -5.64
CA GLY A 68 2.55 0.97 -5.60
C GLY A 68 2.19 -0.18 -4.67
N ASN A 69 1.00 -0.71 -4.86
CA ASN A 69 0.46 -1.79 -4.04
C ASN A 69 0.53 -3.12 -4.78
N LEU A 70 0.91 -4.15 -4.06
CA LEU A 70 0.92 -5.53 -4.55
C LEU A 70 0.06 -6.42 -3.66
N ALA A 71 -0.61 -7.37 -4.29
CA ALA A 71 -1.24 -8.49 -3.60
C ALA A 71 -0.67 -9.81 -4.11
N HIS A 72 -0.47 -10.73 -3.20
CA HIS A 72 -0.17 -12.13 -3.49
C HIS A 72 -1.31 -13.02 -2.97
N HIS A 73 -1.61 -14.07 -3.70
CA HIS A 73 -2.49 -15.15 -3.27
C HIS A 73 -1.94 -16.47 -3.78
N GLU A 74 -2.07 -17.52 -3.00
CA GLU A 74 -1.54 -18.86 -3.35
C GLU A 74 -2.00 -19.37 -4.73
N ASN A 75 -3.22 -19.00 -5.15
CA ASN A 75 -3.78 -19.36 -6.44
C ASN A 75 -3.17 -18.63 -7.64
N TYR A 76 -2.34 -17.62 -7.43
CA TYR A 76 -1.65 -16.92 -8.54
C TYR A 76 -0.43 -17.71 -9.03
N GLY A 77 0.00 -18.74 -8.30
CA GLY A 77 1.22 -19.49 -8.55
C GLY A 77 2.46 -18.80 -7.96
N ALA A 78 3.50 -19.61 -7.78
CA ALA A 78 4.70 -19.17 -7.09
C ALA A 78 5.36 -17.95 -7.77
N GLY A 79 5.61 -16.91 -6.99
CA GLY A 79 6.27 -15.70 -7.44
C GLY A 79 5.41 -14.74 -8.26
N ASN A 80 4.12 -15.00 -8.41
CA ASN A 80 3.19 -14.11 -9.09
C ASN A 80 2.49 -13.18 -8.09
N PHE A 81 2.36 -11.93 -8.49
CA PHE A 81 1.69 -10.88 -7.74
C PHE A 81 0.68 -10.17 -8.63
N LEU A 82 -0.40 -9.71 -8.02
CA LEU A 82 -1.34 -8.78 -8.65
C LEU A 82 -0.93 -7.36 -8.30
N GLU A 83 -0.71 -6.53 -9.30
CA GLU A 83 -0.53 -5.12 -9.12
C GLU A 83 -1.89 -4.45 -8.89
N LEU A 84 -2.03 -3.77 -7.77
CA LEU A 84 -3.27 -3.09 -7.38
C LEU A 84 -3.28 -1.61 -7.80
N GLY A 85 -2.16 -1.10 -8.30
CA GLY A 85 -2.00 0.30 -8.64
C GLY A 85 -1.55 1.15 -7.46
N GLY A 86 -1.76 2.44 -7.57
CA GLY A 86 -1.23 3.41 -6.61
C GLY A 86 0.25 3.71 -6.86
N GLY A 87 0.79 4.74 -6.22
CA GLY A 87 2.20 5.12 -6.30
C GLY A 87 2.87 4.98 -4.94
N GLU A 88 2.57 5.91 -4.08
CA GLU A 88 3.12 6.03 -2.73
C GLU A 88 2.17 5.40 -1.69
N ALA A 89 1.83 4.17 -1.89
CA ALA A 89 0.79 3.55 -1.10
C ALA A 89 1.35 2.93 0.18
N PRO A 90 0.99 3.44 1.35
CA PRO A 90 1.64 3.04 2.59
C PRO A 90 1.22 1.66 3.09
N THR A 91 0.05 1.16 2.74
CA THR A 91 -0.42 -0.08 3.37
C THR A 91 -1.52 -0.79 2.60
N GLY A 92 -1.77 -2.04 3.00
CA GLY A 92 -2.91 -2.82 2.58
C GLY A 92 -3.62 -3.44 3.77
N TYR A 93 -4.82 -3.95 3.57
CA TYR A 93 -5.66 -4.54 4.60
C TYR A 93 -6.38 -5.76 4.05
N VAL A 94 -6.37 -6.84 4.78
CA VAL A 94 -7.11 -8.06 4.47
C VAL A 94 -8.26 -8.23 5.47
N ASN A 95 -9.47 -8.43 4.95
CA ASN A 95 -10.61 -8.69 5.84
C ASN A 95 -10.44 -10.07 6.50
N PRO A 96 -10.37 -10.16 7.83
CA PRO A 96 -10.11 -11.42 8.53
C PRO A 96 -11.22 -12.47 8.36
N GLY A 97 -12.42 -12.06 8.00
CA GLY A 97 -13.55 -12.96 7.78
C GLY A 97 -13.82 -13.28 6.32
N ASP A 98 -13.17 -12.61 5.40
CA ASP A 98 -13.31 -12.83 3.96
C ASP A 98 -12.04 -12.37 3.24
N ASN A 99 -11.08 -13.26 3.12
CA ASN A 99 -9.78 -12.97 2.51
C ASN A 99 -9.85 -12.52 1.04
N LYS A 100 -10.98 -12.72 0.36
CA LYS A 100 -11.21 -12.20 -1.00
C LYS A 100 -11.50 -10.71 -1.01
N LEU A 101 -11.80 -10.12 0.13
CA LEU A 101 -11.96 -8.69 0.29
C LEU A 101 -10.68 -8.10 0.86
N THR A 102 -9.90 -7.55 -0.01
CA THR A 102 -8.70 -6.79 0.33
C THR A 102 -8.91 -5.32 0.04
N TYR A 103 -8.22 -4.51 0.79
CA TYR A 103 -8.24 -3.06 0.67
C TYR A 103 -6.81 -2.58 0.59
N TYR A 104 -6.59 -1.50 -0.13
CA TYR A 104 -5.31 -0.82 -0.17
C TYR A 104 -5.51 0.69 -0.18
N SER A 105 -4.49 1.40 0.20
CA SER A 105 -4.46 2.83 0.06
C SER A 105 -3.59 3.26 -1.10
N ASP A 106 -3.90 4.38 -1.68
CA ASP A 106 -3.09 5.03 -2.69
C ASP A 106 -2.63 6.42 -2.22
N VAL A 107 -1.87 7.10 -3.06
CA VAL A 107 -1.33 8.44 -2.77
C VAL A 107 -2.40 9.48 -2.46
N ASP A 108 -3.57 9.31 -3.05
CA ASP A 108 -4.69 10.23 -2.88
C ASP A 108 -5.53 9.96 -1.62
N GLY A 109 -5.11 9.03 -0.80
CA GLY A 109 -5.82 8.65 0.42
C GLY A 109 -7.04 7.78 0.20
N LYS A 110 -7.15 7.13 -0.92
CA LYS A 110 -8.27 6.26 -1.25
C LYS A 110 -8.05 4.85 -0.75
N ARG A 111 -9.12 4.27 -0.27
CA ARG A 111 -9.20 2.85 0.06
C ARG A 111 -10.09 2.17 -0.95
N ILE A 112 -9.53 1.28 -1.72
CA ILE A 112 -10.24 0.60 -2.81
C ILE A 112 -10.35 -0.88 -2.47
N PRO A 113 -11.57 -1.45 -2.46
CA PRO A 113 -11.70 -2.90 -2.34
C PRO A 113 -11.16 -3.57 -3.59
N ALA A 114 -10.37 -4.60 -3.40
CA ALA A 114 -9.85 -5.42 -4.47
C ALA A 114 -10.31 -6.86 -4.28
N THR A 115 -10.57 -7.55 -5.38
CA THR A 115 -10.80 -8.98 -5.36
C THR A 115 -9.50 -9.69 -5.74
N LEU A 116 -9.11 -10.70 -4.97
CA LEU A 116 -7.89 -11.45 -5.19
C LEU A 116 -7.97 -12.46 -6.35
N ASP A 117 -9.03 -12.46 -7.10
CA ASP A 117 -9.19 -13.22 -8.34
C ASP A 117 -8.72 -12.45 -9.59
N GLY A 118 -8.10 -11.32 -9.42
CA GLY A 118 -7.50 -10.53 -10.49
C GLY A 118 -8.33 -9.33 -10.96
N ALA A 119 -9.50 -9.07 -10.38
CA ALA A 119 -10.33 -7.94 -10.74
C ALA A 119 -10.21 -6.81 -9.68
N ILE A 120 -9.65 -5.68 -10.08
CA ILE A 120 -9.72 -4.46 -9.28
C ILE A 120 -11.12 -3.87 -9.43
N GLN A 121 -11.84 -3.77 -8.33
CA GLN A 121 -13.12 -3.07 -8.34
C GLN A 121 -12.87 -1.59 -8.06
N ASN A 122 -13.19 -0.75 -9.03
CA ASN A 122 -13.13 0.71 -8.89
C ASN A 122 -14.29 1.23 -8.02
N ALA A 123 -14.48 0.68 -6.84
CA ALA A 123 -15.42 1.17 -5.88
C ALA A 123 -14.68 2.00 -4.84
N SER A 124 -14.67 3.30 -5.03
CA SER A 124 -14.30 4.23 -3.96
C SER A 124 -15.25 4.05 -2.80
N PHE A 125 -14.78 3.99 -1.58
CA PHE A 125 -15.59 3.98 -0.37
C PHE A 125 -16.43 5.25 -0.18
N GLY A 126 -16.31 6.27 -1.02
CA GLY A 126 -16.94 7.57 -0.81
C GLY A 126 -16.37 8.34 0.39
N ILE A 127 -15.44 7.77 1.10
CA ILE A 127 -14.66 8.41 2.18
C ILE A 127 -13.20 8.12 1.91
N ASP A 128 -12.45 9.18 1.66
CA ASP A 128 -10.99 9.09 1.57
C ASP A 128 -10.44 9.16 2.99
N PRO A 129 -9.71 8.14 3.47
CA PRO A 129 -9.08 8.19 4.78
C PRO A 129 -8.00 9.27 4.84
N ASN A 130 -7.60 9.62 6.07
CA ASN A 130 -6.46 10.50 6.26
C ASN A 130 -5.18 9.75 5.90
N GLU A 131 -4.49 10.24 4.91
CA GLU A 131 -3.21 9.72 4.51
C GLU A 131 -2.21 10.84 4.31
N SER A 132 -0.95 10.53 4.53
CA SER A 132 0.15 11.43 4.33
C SER A 132 1.21 10.70 3.55
N TYR A 133 1.75 11.36 2.56
CA TYR A 133 2.83 10.85 1.72
C TYR A 133 4.01 10.26 2.52
N TRP A 134 4.32 10.84 3.66
CA TRP A 134 5.45 10.43 4.50
C TRP A 134 5.06 9.44 5.59
N ALA A 135 3.83 9.08 5.62
CA ALA A 135 3.36 8.39 6.77
C ALA A 135 2.85 7.01 6.38
N ALA A 136 3.52 6.04 6.87
CA ALA A 136 2.84 4.96 7.57
C ALA A 136 1.74 5.48 8.55
N GLU A 137 1.45 6.75 8.57
CA GLU A 137 0.45 7.49 9.35
C GLU A 137 -0.89 7.63 8.62
N SER A 138 -1.19 6.70 7.72
CA SER A 138 -2.52 6.62 7.17
C SER A 138 -3.49 6.23 8.28
N SER A 139 -4.68 6.76 8.24
CA SER A 139 -5.74 6.27 9.11
C SER A 139 -5.93 4.78 8.84
N GLU A 140 -5.80 3.98 9.87
CA GLU A 140 -6.01 2.55 9.78
C GLU A 140 -7.45 2.24 9.37
N LEU A 141 -7.62 1.19 8.58
CA LEU A 141 -8.89 0.51 8.44
C LEU A 141 -8.92 -0.63 9.46
N VAL A 142 -9.71 -0.49 10.51
CA VAL A 142 -9.75 -1.46 11.60
C VAL A 142 -11.05 -2.25 11.56
N PHE A 143 -10.93 -3.56 11.39
CA PHE A 143 -12.09 -4.46 11.39
C PHE A 143 -12.57 -4.74 12.82
N HIS A 144 -13.89 -4.86 12.96
CA HIS A 144 -14.48 -5.32 14.22
C HIS A 144 -14.07 -6.78 14.50
N PRO A 145 -13.58 -7.12 15.70
CA PRO A 145 -12.96 -8.42 15.99
C PRO A 145 -13.89 -9.63 15.82
N HIS A 146 -15.21 -9.43 15.88
CA HIS A 146 -16.21 -10.51 15.77
C HIS A 146 -17.22 -10.33 14.64
N CYS A 147 -17.21 -9.17 13.98
CA CYS A 147 -18.19 -8.84 12.94
C CYS A 147 -17.46 -8.25 11.74
N TYR A 148 -16.81 -9.08 10.95
CA TYR A 148 -15.92 -8.65 9.86
C TYR A 148 -16.57 -7.88 8.70
N GLY A 149 -17.89 -7.75 8.71
CA GLY A 149 -18.61 -6.80 7.84
C GLY A 149 -18.55 -5.37 8.36
N ILE A 150 -18.10 -5.18 9.60
CA ILE A 150 -17.96 -3.89 10.26
C ILE A 150 -16.49 -3.49 10.29
N ALA A 151 -16.21 -2.28 9.85
CA ALA A 151 -14.90 -1.68 9.97
C ALA A 151 -15.03 -0.19 10.29
N TYR A 152 -13.93 0.36 10.79
CA TYR A 152 -13.82 1.76 11.16
C TYR A 152 -12.68 2.41 10.42
N VAL A 153 -12.84 3.67 10.08
CA VAL A 153 -11.82 4.47 9.39
C VAL A 153 -11.86 5.92 9.88
N GLY A 154 -10.71 6.52 10.02
CA GLY A 154 -10.58 7.93 10.33
C GLY A 154 -10.56 8.79 9.07
N LYS A 155 -11.20 9.95 9.12
CA LYS A 155 -11.03 11.03 8.14
C LYS A 155 -10.97 12.35 8.87
N GLU A 156 -9.84 13.02 8.76
CA GLU A 156 -9.57 14.22 9.55
C GLU A 156 -9.84 13.98 11.04
N ASN A 157 -10.62 14.81 11.70
CA ASN A 157 -11.02 14.64 13.09
C ASN A 157 -12.29 13.80 13.29
N SER A 158 -12.67 13.01 12.32
CA SER A 158 -13.94 12.26 12.36
C SER A 158 -13.72 10.76 12.19
N LEU A 159 -14.50 10.00 12.94
CA LEU A 159 -14.55 8.54 12.89
C LEU A 159 -15.79 8.08 12.11
N PHE A 160 -15.56 7.24 11.13
CA PHE A 160 -16.61 6.64 10.33
C PHE A 160 -16.64 5.13 10.53
N ARG A 161 -17.79 4.54 10.28
CA ARG A 161 -18.03 3.11 10.35
C ARG A 161 -18.72 2.61 9.10
N THR A 162 -18.29 1.49 8.57
CA THR A 162 -19.06 0.67 7.64
C THR A 162 -19.70 -0.51 8.36
N LYS A 163 -20.82 -1.00 7.86
CA LYS A 163 -21.50 -2.23 8.29
C LYS A 163 -21.71 -3.20 7.13
N ASP A 164 -21.27 -2.82 5.95
CA ASP A 164 -21.51 -3.50 4.69
C ASP A 164 -20.20 -3.69 3.89
N LYS A 165 -19.11 -3.95 4.60
CA LYS A 165 -17.79 -4.22 4.03
C LYS A 165 -17.25 -3.08 3.16
N GLY A 166 -17.57 -1.83 3.51
CA GLY A 166 -17.07 -0.65 2.82
C GLY A 166 -17.96 -0.12 1.69
N ALA A 167 -19.14 -0.72 1.45
CA ALA A 167 -20.05 -0.21 0.45
C ALA A 167 -20.68 1.14 0.85
N SER A 168 -20.85 1.38 2.15
CA SER A 168 -21.25 2.67 2.69
C SER A 168 -20.58 2.97 4.03
N PHE A 169 -20.53 4.25 4.39
CA PHE A 169 -19.98 4.69 5.68
C PHE A 169 -20.94 5.66 6.38
N GLU A 170 -21.07 5.49 7.67
CA GLU A 170 -21.79 6.40 8.56
C GLU A 170 -20.82 7.14 9.48
N LEU A 171 -21.04 8.42 9.69
CA LEU A 171 -20.31 9.20 10.67
C LEU A 171 -20.69 8.76 12.08
N ILE A 172 -19.71 8.37 12.88
CA ILE A 172 -19.92 7.97 14.28
C ILE A 172 -19.67 9.16 15.21
N GLN A 173 -18.55 9.85 15.02
CA GLN A 173 -18.13 10.92 15.91
C GLN A 173 -17.21 11.89 15.21
N THR A 174 -17.36 13.16 15.52
CA THR A 174 -16.36 14.19 15.23
C THR A 174 -15.71 14.62 16.53
N PHE A 175 -14.39 14.60 16.58
CA PHE A 175 -13.58 14.94 17.76
C PHE A 175 -13.07 16.36 17.62
N GLY A 176 -13.17 17.14 18.72
CA GLY A 176 -12.60 18.47 18.80
C GLY A 176 -13.12 19.48 17.75
N ALA A 177 -12.72 20.73 17.92
CA ALA A 177 -12.99 21.81 16.97
C ALA A 177 -11.75 22.19 16.16
N ASN A 178 -10.64 21.48 16.37
CA ASN A 178 -9.36 21.83 15.76
C ASN A 178 -9.19 21.01 14.48
N VAL A 179 -9.30 21.67 13.35
CA VAL A 179 -9.17 21.07 12.01
C VAL A 179 -7.79 20.46 11.71
N ASN A 180 -6.81 20.68 12.58
CA ASN A 180 -5.48 20.10 12.46
C ASN A 180 -5.32 18.76 13.22
N GLU A 181 -6.33 18.34 13.96
CA GLU A 181 -6.31 17.04 14.64
C GLU A 181 -6.88 15.98 13.69
N LYS A 182 -6.19 14.85 13.60
CA LYS A 182 -6.57 13.74 12.73
C LYS A 182 -6.77 12.48 13.54
N VAL A 183 -7.72 11.67 13.16
CA VAL A 183 -7.88 10.29 13.67
C VAL A 183 -6.95 9.39 12.89
N ASN A 184 -5.77 9.11 13.43
CA ASN A 184 -4.76 8.30 12.78
C ASN A 184 -4.65 6.88 13.38
N TYR A 185 -5.16 6.70 14.59
CA TYR A 185 -5.11 5.43 15.29
C TYR A 185 -6.49 5.07 15.83
N ILE A 186 -6.87 3.81 15.63
CA ILE A 186 -8.16 3.25 16.08
C ILE A 186 -7.89 1.92 16.73
N GLU A 187 -8.41 1.74 17.93
CA GLU A 187 -8.37 0.45 18.63
C GLU A 187 -9.78 0.04 19.06
N ILE A 188 -10.10 -1.22 18.88
CA ILE A 188 -11.39 -1.79 19.25
C ILE A 188 -11.16 -2.84 20.31
N SER A 189 -11.75 -2.62 21.49
CA SER A 189 -11.71 -3.63 22.54
C SER A 189 -12.55 -4.85 22.15
N SER A 190 -11.99 -6.03 22.39
CA SER A 190 -12.68 -7.32 22.23
C SER A 190 -13.62 -7.61 23.39
#